data_2ad7aaeaa77f8486fa83bc9729d435be
#
_entry.id   2ad7aaeaa77f8486fa83bc9729d435be
#
_cell.length_a   1.000
_cell.length_b   1.000
_cell.length_c   1.000
_cell.angle_alpha   90.00
_cell.angle_beta   90.00
_cell.angle_gamma   90.00
#
_symmetry.space_group_name_H-M   'P 1'
#
loop_
_entity.id
_entity.type
_entity.pdbx_description
1 polymer ?
#
loop_
_entity_poly.entity_id
_entity_poly.type
_entity_poly.pdbx_seq_one_letter_code
_entity_poly.pdbx_strand_id
1 'polypeptide(L)' 'MEEQLRLESSEQIRIRRKRLERNENRIAELKRLFIRIYEDNACGRLSDERLDMLSLTYGTEQQQLETECVTLRQEIAV' A
#
# COMPACT_ATOMS: atom_id res chain seq x y z
N MET A 1 11.75 32.47 11.35
CA MET A 1 12.13 31.55 10.27
C MET A 1 12.29 30.10 10.75
N GLU A 2 13.01 29.87 11.83
CA GLU A 2 13.19 28.51 12.37
C GLU A 2 11.86 27.88 12.84
N GLU A 3 10.97 28.67 13.42
CA GLU A 3 9.67 28.22 13.89
C GLU A 3 8.76 27.79 12.71
N GLN A 4 8.79 28.51 11.60
CA GLN A 4 8.05 28.13 10.41
C GLN A 4 8.56 26.83 9.81
N LEU A 5 9.87 26.64 9.79
CA LEU A 5 10.47 25.39 9.30
C LEU A 5 10.07 24.20 10.16
N ARG A 6 9.99 24.38 11.48
CA ARG A 6 9.54 23.34 12.41
C ARG A 6 8.07 23.00 12.20
N LEU A 7 7.21 24.01 12.01
CA LEU A 7 5.79 23.81 11.75
C LEU A 7 5.58 23.08 10.43
N GLU A 8 6.28 23.49 9.38
CA GLU A 8 6.21 22.80 8.09
C GLU A 8 6.66 21.35 8.19
N SER A 9 7.76 21.09 8.90
CA SER A 9 8.26 19.74 9.12
C SER A 9 7.25 18.88 9.89
N SER A 10 6.62 19.45 10.93
CA SER A 10 5.62 18.74 11.73
C SER A 10 4.38 18.40 10.89
N GLU A 11 3.92 19.32 10.07
CA GLU A 11 2.79 19.08 9.17
C GLU A 11 3.12 18.05 8.11
N GLN A 12 4.31 18.12 7.53
CA GLN A 12 4.77 17.14 6.55
C GLN A 12 4.87 15.74 7.15
N ILE A 13 5.41 15.63 8.36
CA ILE A 13 5.49 14.35 9.07
C ILE A 13 4.09 13.79 9.33
N ARG A 14 3.14 14.63 9.74
CA ARG A 14 1.76 14.23 9.98
C ARG A 14 1.13 13.70 8.70
N ILE A 15 1.30 14.41 7.59
CA ILE A 15 0.77 14.00 6.30
C ILE A 15 1.38 12.67 5.86
N ARG A 16 2.69 12.52 6.02
CA ARG A 16 3.41 11.28 5.66
C ARG A 16 2.96 10.10 6.50
N ARG A 17 2.73 10.31 7.79
CA ARG A 17 2.23 9.25 8.70
C ARG A 17 0.83 8.80 8.30
N LYS A 18 -0.05 9.72 7.97
CA LYS A 18 -1.40 9.38 7.50
C LYS A 18 -1.35 8.62 6.19
N ARG A 19 -0.48 9.05 5.28
CA ARG A 19 -0.29 8.37 4.00
C ARG A 19 0.26 6.96 4.19
N LEU A 20 1.23 6.80 5.09
CA LEU A 20 1.80 5.51 5.44
C LEU A 20 0.72 4.58 6.00
N GLU A 21 -0.08 5.05 6.93
CA GLU A 21 -1.18 4.28 7.51
C GLU A 21 -2.18 3.84 6.44
N ARG A 22 -2.57 4.75 5.55
CA ARG A 22 -3.46 4.45 4.44
C ARG A 22 -2.88 3.37 3.53
N ASN A 23 -1.60 3.49 3.19
CA ASN A 23 -0.91 2.51 2.35
C ASN A 23 -0.83 1.14 3.02
N GLU A 24 -0.51 1.11 4.31
CA GLU A 24 -0.45 -0.14 5.08
C GLU A 24 -1.82 -0.83 5.13
N ASN A 25 -2.89 -0.06 5.33
CA ASN A 25 -4.26 -0.58 5.33
C ASN A 25 -4.63 -1.17 3.96
N ARG A 26 -4.24 -0.49 2.89
CA ARG A 26 -4.50 -0.98 1.53
C ARG A 26 -3.69 -2.25 1.24
N ILE A 27 -2.44 -2.32 1.68
CA ILE A 27 -1.62 -3.52 1.53
C ILE A 27 -2.28 -4.70 2.25
N ALA A 28 -2.78 -4.51 3.46
CA ALA A 28 -3.48 -5.55 4.21
C ALA A 28 -4.74 -6.00 3.47
N GLU A 29 -5.48 -5.06 2.88
CA GLU A 29 -6.66 -5.37 2.06
C GLU A 29 -6.28 -6.17 0.81
N LEU A 30 -5.20 -5.78 0.12
CA LEU A 30 -4.71 -6.50 -1.05
C LEU A 30 -4.33 -7.94 -0.71
N LYS A 31 -3.70 -8.17 0.43
CA LYS A 31 -3.37 -9.53 0.89
C LYS A 31 -4.62 -10.39 1.07
N ARG A 32 -5.69 -9.82 1.61
CA ARG A 32 -6.98 -10.51 1.74
C ARG A 32 -7.60 -10.79 0.38
N LEU A 33 -7.51 -9.83 -0.55
CA LEU A 33 -7.99 -10.00 -1.91
C LEU A 33 -7.25 -11.12 -2.65
N PHE A 34 -5.94 -11.24 -2.47
CA PHE A 34 -5.15 -12.33 -3.02
C PHE A 34 -5.67 -13.69 -2.57
N ILE A 35 -5.90 -13.85 -1.27
CA ILE A 35 -6.42 -15.10 -0.71
C ILE A 35 -7.78 -15.41 -1.35
N ARG A 36 -8.65 -14.42 -1.46
CA ARG A 36 -9.99 -14.58 -2.01
C ARG A 36 -9.97 -15.01 -3.48
N ILE A 37 -9.13 -14.38 -4.31
CA ILE A 37 -9.07 -14.74 -5.72
C ILE A 37 -8.51 -16.14 -5.94
N TYR A 38 -7.57 -16.58 -5.10
CA TYR A 38 -7.06 -17.95 -5.15
C TYR A 38 -8.14 -18.96 -4.74
N GLU A 39 -8.91 -18.67 -3.72
CA GLU A 39 -10.03 -19.49 -3.28
C GLU A 39 -11.10 -19.59 -4.36
N ASP A 40 -11.46 -18.45 -4.97
CA ASP A 40 -12.45 -18.39 -6.04
C ASP A 40 -11.99 -19.18 -7.27
N ASN A 41 -10.70 -19.13 -7.59
CA ASN A 41 -10.13 -19.94 -8.67
C ASN A 41 -10.21 -21.42 -8.35
N ALA A 42 -9.86 -21.80 -7.12
CA ALA A 42 -9.91 -23.21 -6.69
C ALA A 42 -11.34 -23.75 -6.72
N CYS A 43 -12.34 -22.93 -6.43
CA CYS A 43 -13.76 -23.29 -6.47
C CYS A 43 -14.37 -23.25 -7.89
N GLY A 44 -13.61 -22.82 -8.88
CA GLY A 44 -14.09 -22.69 -10.24
C GLY A 44 -14.89 -21.43 -10.54
N ARG A 45 -14.98 -20.50 -9.60
CA ARG A 45 -15.69 -19.23 -9.79
C ARG A 45 -14.90 -18.20 -10.60
N LEU A 46 -13.59 -18.33 -10.57
CA LEU A 46 -12.67 -17.43 -11.24
C LEU A 46 -11.79 -18.22 -12.19
N SER A 47 -11.75 -17.84 -13.47
CA SER A 47 -10.91 -18.49 -14.46
C SER A 47 -9.43 -18.23 -14.23
N ASP A 48 -8.57 -19.11 -14.73
CA ASP A 48 -7.12 -18.95 -14.62
C ASP A 48 -6.64 -17.65 -15.28
N GLU A 49 -7.22 -17.30 -16.42
CA GLU A 49 -6.91 -16.04 -17.11
C GLU A 49 -7.19 -14.82 -16.23
N ARG A 50 -8.36 -14.80 -15.60
CA ARG A 50 -8.75 -13.69 -14.72
C ARG A 50 -7.89 -13.68 -13.45
N LEU A 51 -7.58 -14.85 -12.92
CA LEU A 51 -6.68 -14.96 -11.77
C LEU A 51 -5.34 -14.31 -12.09
N ASP A 52 -4.75 -14.63 -13.25
CA ASP A 52 -3.48 -14.06 -13.67
C ASP A 52 -3.55 -12.53 -13.82
N MET A 53 -4.61 -12.02 -14.44
CA MET A 53 -4.81 -10.58 -14.61
C MET A 53 -4.94 -9.86 -13.26
N LEU A 54 -5.76 -10.39 -12.37
CA LEU A 54 -5.98 -9.80 -11.05
C LEU A 54 -4.72 -9.88 -10.19
N SER A 55 -4.01 -11.00 -10.25
CA SER A 55 -2.75 -11.18 -9.53
C SER A 55 -1.69 -10.17 -9.98
N LEU A 56 -1.61 -9.92 -11.29
CA LEU A 56 -0.68 -8.93 -11.83
C LEU A 56 -1.07 -7.52 -11.36
N THR A 57 -2.34 -7.16 -11.45
CA THR A 57 -2.84 -5.84 -11.06
C THR A 57 -2.62 -5.58 -9.58
N TYR A 58 -3.04 -6.51 -8.72
CA TYR A 58 -2.89 -6.37 -7.27
C TYR A 58 -1.43 -6.43 -6.84
N GLY A 59 -0.64 -7.30 -7.47
CA GLY A 59 0.79 -7.41 -7.18
C GLY A 59 1.55 -6.15 -7.52
N THR A 60 1.25 -5.51 -8.64
CA THR A 60 1.86 -4.25 -9.05
C THR A 60 1.49 -3.14 -8.07
N GLU A 61 0.22 -3.04 -7.70
CA GLU A 61 -0.24 -2.06 -6.71
C GLU A 61 0.46 -2.27 -5.37
N GLN A 62 0.52 -3.50 -4.89
CA GLN A 62 1.16 -3.84 -3.63
C GLN A 62 2.63 -3.45 -3.64
N GLN A 63 3.35 -3.74 -4.71
CA GLN A 63 4.76 -3.41 -4.83
C GLN A 63 4.98 -1.90 -4.80
N GLN A 64 4.15 -1.13 -5.50
CA GLN A 64 4.22 0.32 -5.48
C GLN A 64 3.96 0.89 -4.09
N LEU A 65 2.96 0.36 -3.40
CA LEU A 65 2.62 0.78 -2.04
C LEU A 65 3.73 0.43 -1.05
N GLU A 66 4.32 -0.76 -1.16
CA GLU A 66 5.43 -1.18 -0.29
C GLU A 66 6.65 -0.28 -0.50
N THR A 67 6.99 0.05 -1.73
CA THR A 67 8.07 0.97 -2.06
C THR A 67 7.81 2.35 -1.48
N GLU A 68 6.61 2.86 -1.62
CA GLU A 68 6.21 4.15 -1.05
C GLU A 68 6.28 4.12 0.48
N CYS A 69 5.86 3.02 1.11
CA CYS A 69 5.95 2.86 2.56
C CYS A 69 7.40 2.92 3.05
N VAL A 70 8.32 2.28 2.35
CA VAL A 70 9.75 2.33 2.70
C VAL A 70 10.25 3.77 2.62
N THR A 71 9.93 4.47 1.54
CA THR A 71 10.31 5.87 1.35
C THR A 71 9.73 6.76 2.45
N LEU A 72 8.44 6.59 2.77
CA LEU A 72 7.78 7.37 3.81
C LEU A 72 8.39 7.13 5.19
N ARG A 73 8.71 5.88 5.51
CA ARG A 73 9.37 5.55 6.79
C ARG A 73 10.73 6.19 6.89
N GLN A 74 11.50 6.21 5.82
CA GLN A 74 12.81 6.87 5.79
C GLN A 74 12.66 8.38 5.98
N GLU A 75 11.69 9.00 5.35
CA GLU A 75 11.43 10.42 5.48
C GLU A 75 10.95 10.79 6.90
N ILE A 76 10.16 9.94 7.53
CA ILE A 76 9.66 10.15 8.90
C ILE A 76 10.77 9.95 9.92
N ALA A 77 11.65 8.99 9.70
CA ALA A 77 12.74 8.65 10.62
C ALA A 77 13.84 9.73 10.69
N VAL A 78 13.93 10.58 9.69
CA VAL A 78 14.88 11.69 9.67
C VAL A 78 14.29 12.91 10.36
#